data_e756bb71379a2287c56b971abb6dbb86
#
_entry.id   e756bb71379a2287c56b971abb6dbb86
#
_cell.length_a   1.000
_cell.length_b   1.000
_cell.length_c   1.000
_cell.angle_alpha   90.00
_cell.angle_beta   90.00
_cell.angle_gamma   90.00
#
_symmetry.space_group_name_H-M   'P 1'
#
loop_
_entity.id
_entity.type
_entity.pdbx_description
1 polymer ?
#
loop_
_entity_poly.entity_id
_entity_poly.type
_entity_poly.pdbx_seq_one_letter_code
_entity_poly.pdbx_strand_id
1 'polypeptide(L)'
;MNTPAPLANDERPRLLIVDDMHENLHAMVSLLRDDYAISAATSGEKALELARRMPQPDLILLDIQMPVMDGYSVLSALKIDPATAEIPVIFVTALSEANDEERGLALGVSDYITKPVNPDLLKSRIRNQLDLRRFRKNPVMFDISAHNEPGKLPTLLVVDDVPDNIHELLEALSDEYRITVACNGPKAIDAVQSSTPPDLILLDIMMPGMDGYETCQRIKATHTGNRIPVIFVTVINETADKIKGLELGAADFIT
;
A
#
# COMPACT_ATOMS: atom_id res chain seq x y z
N MET A 1 10.46 -23.50 42.93
CA MET A 1 10.80 -22.25 42.17
C MET A 1 10.21 -22.45 40.79
N ASN A 2 9.06 -21.83 40.53
CA ASN A 2 8.38 -21.93 39.23
C ASN A 2 8.98 -20.84 38.32
N THR A 3 9.77 -21.26 37.34
CA THR A 3 10.21 -20.39 36.26
C THR A 3 8.97 -20.08 35.42
N PRO A 4 8.58 -18.80 35.22
CA PRO A 4 7.48 -18.49 34.35
C PRO A 4 7.82 -18.93 32.91
N ALA A 5 6.87 -19.61 32.27
CA ALA A 5 6.98 -20.01 30.87
C ALA A 5 7.25 -18.75 29.99
N PRO A 6 8.08 -18.87 28.94
CA PRO A 6 8.29 -17.76 28.01
C PRO A 6 6.93 -17.35 27.44
N LEU A 7 6.66 -16.04 27.47
CA LEU A 7 5.48 -15.43 26.85
C LEU A 7 5.43 -15.91 25.39
N ALA A 8 4.30 -16.49 25.02
CA ALA A 8 4.03 -16.90 23.65
C ALA A 8 4.41 -15.74 22.70
N ASN A 9 5.23 -16.03 21.70
CA ASN A 9 5.53 -15.07 20.64
C ASN A 9 4.18 -14.59 20.05
N ASP A 10 3.87 -13.32 20.24
CA ASP A 10 2.73 -12.69 19.60
C ASP A 10 3.02 -12.66 18.10
N GLU A 11 2.36 -13.53 17.35
CA GLU A 11 2.56 -13.70 15.90
C GLU A 11 1.93 -12.55 15.08
N ARG A 12 1.17 -11.66 15.76
CA ARG A 12 0.56 -10.51 15.10
C ARG A 12 1.64 -9.56 14.56
N PRO A 13 1.40 -8.91 13.39
CA PRO A 13 2.30 -7.88 12.88
C PRO A 13 2.45 -6.74 13.91
N ARG A 14 3.68 -6.21 14.01
CA ARG A 14 4.04 -5.16 14.97
C ARG A 14 3.91 -3.79 14.34
N LEU A 15 3.11 -2.93 14.96
CA LEU A 15 2.98 -1.54 14.56
C LEU A 15 3.66 -0.62 15.58
N LEU A 16 4.37 0.40 15.07
CA LEU A 16 4.80 1.55 15.85
C LEU A 16 3.92 2.75 15.48
N ILE A 17 3.20 3.29 16.45
CA ILE A 17 2.35 4.49 16.26
C ILE A 17 3.05 5.66 16.92
N VAL A 18 3.21 6.76 16.17
CA VAL A 18 3.94 7.96 16.58
C VAL A 18 3.06 9.19 16.39
N ASP A 19 2.71 9.84 17.48
CA ASP A 19 1.92 11.09 17.50
C ASP A 19 2.18 11.76 18.86
N ASP A 20 2.43 13.06 18.90
CA ASP A 20 2.70 13.78 20.15
C ASP A 20 1.45 13.95 21.03
N MET A 21 0.26 13.85 20.43
CA MET A 21 -1.03 13.94 21.11
C MET A 21 -1.45 12.57 21.67
N HIS A 22 -1.51 12.45 22.99
CA HIS A 22 -1.93 11.22 23.67
C HIS A 22 -3.34 10.74 23.26
N GLU A 23 -4.24 11.68 22.93
CA GLU A 23 -5.60 11.38 22.51
C GLU A 23 -5.61 10.64 21.16
N ASN A 24 -4.80 11.10 20.20
CA ASN A 24 -4.64 10.47 18.89
C ASN A 24 -4.04 9.07 19.04
N LEU A 25 -2.98 8.93 19.84
CA LEU A 25 -2.38 7.62 20.15
C LEU A 25 -3.41 6.67 20.73
N HIS A 26 -4.18 7.11 21.72
CA HIS A 26 -5.19 6.28 22.36
C HIS A 26 -6.27 5.81 21.39
N ALA A 27 -6.76 6.71 20.52
CA ALA A 27 -7.74 6.39 19.49
C ALA A 27 -7.20 5.34 18.51
N MET A 28 -5.99 5.53 17.95
CA MET A 28 -5.38 4.59 17.02
C MET A 28 -5.05 3.25 17.67
N VAL A 29 -4.51 3.24 18.90
CA VAL A 29 -4.27 2.01 19.65
C VAL A 29 -5.55 1.24 19.88
N SER A 30 -6.62 1.92 20.31
CA SER A 30 -7.93 1.27 20.55
C SER A 30 -8.51 0.65 19.29
N LEU A 31 -8.29 1.26 18.13
CA LEU A 31 -8.77 0.79 16.84
C LEU A 31 -8.00 -0.45 16.33
N LEU A 32 -6.69 -0.54 16.64
CA LEU A 32 -5.79 -1.48 15.98
C LEU A 32 -5.29 -2.63 16.88
N ARG A 33 -5.45 -2.53 18.20
CA ARG A 33 -4.88 -3.48 19.19
C ARG A 33 -5.36 -4.92 19.05
N ASP A 34 -6.53 -5.14 18.47
CA ASP A 34 -7.10 -6.47 18.32
C ASP A 34 -6.42 -7.24 17.18
N ASP A 35 -5.97 -6.51 16.14
CA ASP A 35 -5.37 -7.07 14.94
C ASP A 35 -3.82 -7.04 14.97
N TYR A 36 -3.21 -6.14 15.77
CA TYR A 36 -1.78 -5.85 15.74
C TYR A 36 -1.14 -5.78 17.13
N ALA A 37 0.15 -6.13 17.21
CA ALA A 37 0.98 -5.87 18.39
C ALA A 37 1.51 -4.42 18.31
N ILE A 38 1.09 -3.54 19.23
CA ILE A 38 1.32 -2.09 19.12
C ILE A 38 2.38 -1.61 20.10
N SER A 39 3.32 -0.79 19.60
CA SER A 39 4.17 0.11 20.36
C SER A 39 3.80 1.54 20.05
N ALA A 40 3.90 2.45 21.03
CA ALA A 40 3.57 3.86 20.85
C ALA A 40 4.75 4.77 21.26
N ALA A 41 4.93 5.87 20.55
CA ALA A 41 5.88 6.92 20.83
C ALA A 41 5.23 8.30 20.76
N THR A 42 5.60 9.19 21.67
CA THR A 42 5.09 10.57 21.74
C THR A 42 6.10 11.60 21.21
N SER A 43 7.22 11.16 20.64
CA SER A 43 8.22 12.03 20.02
C SER A 43 9.02 11.31 18.93
N GLY A 44 9.66 12.09 18.06
CA GLY A 44 10.50 11.56 16.98
C GLY A 44 11.70 10.78 17.51
N GLU A 45 12.37 11.25 18.56
CA GLU A 45 13.51 10.56 19.16
C GLU A 45 13.11 9.19 19.72
N LYS A 46 11.93 9.13 20.39
CA LYS A 46 11.41 7.88 20.93
C LYS A 46 11.00 6.91 19.81
N ALA A 47 10.47 7.45 18.72
CA ALA A 47 10.16 6.65 17.54
C ALA A 47 11.40 5.99 16.94
N LEU A 48 12.51 6.72 16.78
CA LEU A 48 13.79 6.18 16.29
C LEU A 48 14.37 5.13 17.22
N GLU A 49 14.30 5.33 18.55
CA GLU A 49 14.73 4.34 19.54
C GLU A 49 13.94 3.03 19.38
N LEU A 50 12.58 3.13 19.32
CA LEU A 50 11.71 1.96 19.22
C LEU A 50 11.83 1.26 17.88
N ALA A 51 12.04 1.99 16.78
CA ALA A 51 12.23 1.42 15.45
C ALA A 51 13.48 0.53 15.35
N ARG A 52 14.53 0.84 16.14
CA ARG A 52 15.77 0.03 16.20
C ARG A 52 15.69 -1.13 17.17
N ARG A 53 14.75 -1.11 18.10
CA ARG A 53 14.65 -2.12 19.16
C ARG A 53 14.11 -3.43 18.61
N MET A 54 14.76 -4.55 18.93
CA MET A 54 14.28 -5.88 18.56
C MET A 54 13.19 -6.39 19.52
N PRO A 55 12.15 -7.03 19.04
CA PRO A 55 11.79 -7.18 17.61
C PRO A 55 11.30 -5.86 16.99
N GLN A 56 11.80 -5.56 15.81
CA GLN A 56 11.46 -4.32 15.09
C GLN A 56 9.98 -4.25 14.69
N PRO A 57 9.42 -3.04 14.52
CA PRO A 57 8.08 -2.89 13.94
C PRO A 57 8.06 -3.35 12.47
N ASP A 58 6.92 -3.88 12.07
CA ASP A 58 6.67 -4.27 10.69
C ASP A 58 6.17 -3.09 9.84
N LEU A 59 5.62 -2.06 10.50
CA LEU A 59 5.15 -0.82 9.90
C LEU A 59 5.11 0.30 10.94
N ILE A 60 5.32 1.54 10.50
CA ILE A 60 5.25 2.75 11.34
C ILE A 60 4.12 3.65 10.84
N LEU A 61 3.20 4.01 11.73
CA LEU A 61 2.25 5.11 11.54
C LEU A 61 2.86 6.35 12.18
N LEU A 62 3.04 7.43 11.42
CA LEU A 62 3.83 8.58 11.84
C LEU A 62 3.09 9.89 11.59
N ASP A 63 2.84 10.64 12.65
CA ASP A 63 2.38 12.03 12.50
C ASP A 63 3.50 12.91 11.95
N ILE A 64 3.13 13.84 11.08
CA ILE A 64 4.07 14.84 10.53
C ILE A 64 4.28 15.98 11.52
N GLN A 65 3.21 16.47 12.14
CA GLN A 65 3.23 17.66 12.99
C GLN A 65 3.58 17.31 14.43
N MET A 66 4.86 17.18 14.73
CA MET A 66 5.34 16.95 16.09
C MET A 66 6.36 18.02 16.50
N PRO A 67 6.40 18.42 17.80
CA PRO A 67 7.38 19.36 18.30
C PRO A 67 8.80 18.77 18.28
N VAL A 68 9.81 19.64 18.16
CA VAL A 68 11.25 19.35 18.19
C VAL A 68 11.73 18.57 16.96
N MET A 69 11.17 17.40 16.68
CA MET A 69 11.50 16.57 15.52
C MET A 69 10.20 16.20 14.78
N ASP A 70 9.99 16.80 13.63
CA ASP A 70 8.84 16.54 12.76
C ASP A 70 8.89 15.15 12.09
N GLY A 71 7.77 14.70 11.53
CA GLY A 71 7.67 13.39 10.88
C GLY A 71 8.60 13.25 9.67
N TYR A 72 8.88 14.32 8.95
CA TYR A 72 9.84 14.29 7.83
C TYR A 72 11.26 14.03 8.29
N SER A 73 11.67 14.64 9.40
CA SER A 73 12.98 14.41 10.03
C SER A 73 13.11 12.99 10.54
N VAL A 74 12.07 12.44 11.16
CA VAL A 74 12.00 11.04 11.59
C VAL A 74 12.12 10.10 10.38
N LEU A 75 11.33 10.31 9.32
CA LEU A 75 11.37 9.51 8.09
C LEU A 75 12.77 9.51 7.47
N SER A 76 13.37 10.69 7.33
CA SER A 76 14.72 10.83 6.78
C SER A 76 15.75 10.03 7.60
N ALA A 77 15.70 10.12 8.93
CA ALA A 77 16.58 9.37 9.81
C ALA A 77 16.36 7.84 9.70
N LEU A 78 15.10 7.38 9.58
CA LEU A 78 14.79 5.97 9.38
C LEU A 78 15.31 5.46 8.04
N LYS A 79 15.22 6.24 6.97
CA LYS A 79 15.65 5.84 5.61
C LYS A 79 17.17 5.84 5.42
N ILE A 80 17.90 6.67 6.16
CA ILE A 80 19.37 6.69 6.17
C ILE A 80 19.96 5.49 6.93
N ASP A 81 19.28 5.01 7.96
CA ASP A 81 19.76 3.89 8.79
C ASP A 81 19.44 2.54 8.12
N PRO A 82 20.44 1.74 7.69
CA PRO A 82 20.22 0.45 7.04
C PRO A 82 19.38 -0.53 7.87
N ALA A 83 19.38 -0.39 9.20
CA ALA A 83 18.60 -1.25 10.08
C ALA A 83 17.08 -0.96 10.01
N THR A 84 16.70 0.25 9.66
CA THR A 84 15.29 0.70 9.64
C THR A 84 14.78 1.13 8.27
N ALA A 85 15.67 1.28 7.27
CA ALA A 85 15.34 1.79 5.94
C ALA A 85 14.19 1.03 5.25
N GLU A 86 14.12 -0.29 5.45
CA GLU A 86 13.13 -1.17 4.84
C GLU A 86 11.78 -1.20 5.61
N ILE A 87 11.67 -0.49 6.74
CA ILE A 87 10.40 -0.42 7.46
C ILE A 87 9.47 0.54 6.70
N PRO A 88 8.27 0.08 6.26
CA PRO A 88 7.31 0.96 5.63
C PRO A 88 6.78 1.99 6.64
N VAL A 89 6.64 3.22 6.17
CA VAL A 89 6.13 4.35 6.95
C VAL A 89 4.89 4.90 6.27
N ILE A 90 3.78 4.99 7.00
CA ILE A 90 2.57 5.67 6.58
C ILE A 90 2.46 6.97 7.38
N PHE A 91 2.37 8.11 6.70
CA PHE A 91 2.07 9.37 7.36
C PHE A 91 0.59 9.45 7.73
N VAL A 92 0.31 9.92 8.96
CA VAL A 92 -1.05 10.21 9.44
C VAL A 92 -1.10 11.70 9.78
N THR A 93 -1.64 12.53 8.89
CA THR A 93 -1.46 13.98 8.94
C THR A 93 -2.76 14.76 8.75
N ALA A 94 -2.83 15.96 9.34
CA ALA A 94 -3.87 16.94 9.03
C ALA A 94 -3.58 17.76 7.76
N LEU A 95 -2.35 17.66 7.21
CA LEU A 95 -1.94 18.39 6.02
C LEU A 95 -2.49 17.68 4.76
N SER A 96 -3.13 18.49 3.92
CA SER A 96 -3.73 18.04 2.64
C SER A 96 -3.19 18.84 1.44
N GLU A 97 -2.03 19.51 1.59
CA GLU A 97 -1.43 20.27 0.49
C GLU A 97 -0.59 19.35 -0.42
N ALA A 98 -0.77 19.50 -1.74
CA ALA A 98 -0.07 18.69 -2.75
C ALA A 98 1.47 18.75 -2.58
N ASN A 99 2.03 19.85 -2.12
CA ASN A 99 3.46 20.01 -1.84
C ASN A 99 3.97 19.08 -0.73
N ASP A 100 3.14 18.71 0.23
CA ASP A 100 3.52 17.83 1.34
C ASP A 100 3.54 16.36 0.90
N GLU A 101 2.64 15.95 0.01
CA GLU A 101 2.66 14.62 -0.60
C GLU A 101 3.91 14.42 -1.46
N GLU A 102 4.23 15.38 -2.35
CA GLU A 102 5.41 15.33 -3.19
C GLU A 102 6.71 15.24 -2.37
N ARG A 103 6.80 16.06 -1.31
CA ARG A 103 7.96 16.03 -0.40
C ARG A 103 8.15 14.68 0.31
N GLY A 104 7.07 14.08 0.78
CA GLY A 104 7.14 12.80 1.48
C GLY A 104 7.44 11.64 0.54
N LEU A 105 6.88 11.64 -0.67
CA LEU A 105 7.20 10.67 -1.72
C LEU A 105 8.69 10.73 -2.08
N ALA A 106 9.25 11.92 -2.25
CA ALA A 106 10.67 12.12 -2.51
C ALA A 106 11.57 11.58 -1.38
N LEU A 107 11.08 11.58 -0.13
CA LEU A 107 11.77 11.02 1.04
C LEU A 107 11.54 9.52 1.24
N GLY A 108 10.71 8.87 0.40
CA GLY A 108 10.46 7.44 0.45
C GLY A 108 9.40 7.03 1.50
N VAL A 109 8.40 7.89 1.77
CA VAL A 109 7.21 7.46 2.52
C VAL A 109 6.48 6.39 1.70
N SER A 110 5.86 5.44 2.39
CA SER A 110 5.16 4.35 1.71
C SER A 110 3.71 4.70 1.39
N ASP A 111 3.07 5.56 2.18
CA ASP A 111 1.67 5.97 1.99
C ASP A 111 1.28 7.15 2.90
N TYR A 112 0.06 7.70 2.70
CA TYR A 112 -0.52 8.81 3.47
C TYR A 112 -1.94 8.52 3.94
N ILE A 113 -2.29 9.04 5.11
CA ILE A 113 -3.66 9.05 5.62
C ILE A 113 -3.95 10.43 6.22
N THR A 114 -5.01 11.06 5.75
CA THR A 114 -5.44 12.36 6.26
C THR A 114 -6.30 12.21 7.53
N LYS A 115 -6.11 13.10 8.49
CA LYS A 115 -7.00 13.27 9.66
C LYS A 115 -8.25 14.08 9.25
N PRO A 116 -9.49 13.71 9.67
CA PRO A 116 -9.80 12.63 10.61
C PRO A 116 -9.64 11.24 9.98
N VAL A 117 -9.03 10.32 10.75
CA VAL A 117 -8.69 8.98 10.26
C VAL A 117 -9.96 8.15 10.05
N ASN A 118 -10.16 7.68 8.82
CA ASN A 118 -11.18 6.66 8.54
C ASN A 118 -10.64 5.28 8.94
N PRO A 119 -11.33 4.53 9.84
CA PRO A 119 -10.86 3.24 10.34
C PRO A 119 -10.62 2.19 9.27
N ASP A 120 -11.53 2.07 8.29
CA ASP A 120 -11.47 1.03 7.26
C ASP A 120 -10.35 1.33 6.26
N LEU A 121 -10.19 2.60 5.88
CA LEU A 121 -9.08 3.05 5.04
C LEU A 121 -7.73 2.81 5.74
N LEU A 122 -7.60 3.15 7.03
CA LEU A 122 -6.38 2.92 7.79
C LEU A 122 -6.01 1.43 7.82
N LYS A 123 -6.96 0.55 8.17
CA LYS A 123 -6.74 -0.90 8.21
C LYS A 123 -6.36 -1.48 6.84
N SER A 124 -6.99 -0.99 5.78
CA SER A 124 -6.67 -1.40 4.41
C SER A 124 -5.25 -0.99 3.99
N ARG A 125 -4.86 0.28 4.23
CA ARG A 125 -3.50 0.77 3.95
C ARG A 125 -2.43 0.01 4.72
N ILE A 126 -2.66 -0.26 6.01
CA ILE A 126 -1.74 -1.06 6.82
C ILE A 126 -1.57 -2.46 6.21
N ARG A 127 -2.66 -3.17 5.88
CA ARG A 127 -2.61 -4.50 5.27
C ARG A 127 -1.81 -4.49 3.97
N ASN A 128 -2.10 -3.57 3.07
CA ASN A 128 -1.40 -3.44 1.80
C ASN A 128 0.12 -3.27 1.99
N GLN A 129 0.55 -2.39 2.88
CA GLN A 129 1.98 -2.16 3.14
C GLN A 129 2.66 -3.36 3.81
N LEU A 130 1.96 -4.07 4.71
CA LEU A 130 2.49 -5.29 5.33
C LEU A 130 2.63 -6.42 4.31
N ASP A 131 1.68 -6.57 3.40
CA ASP A 131 1.73 -7.57 2.34
C ASP A 131 2.86 -7.27 1.34
N LEU A 132 3.01 -6.03 0.90
CA LEU A 132 4.15 -5.59 0.08
C LEU A 132 5.50 -5.89 0.76
N ARG A 133 5.61 -5.65 2.07
CA ARG A 133 6.82 -5.98 2.82
C ARG A 133 7.07 -7.49 2.90
N ARG A 134 6.04 -8.30 3.11
CA ARG A 134 6.13 -9.77 3.09
C ARG A 134 6.62 -10.27 1.74
N PHE A 135 6.11 -9.72 0.65
CA PHE A 135 6.54 -10.06 -0.71
C PHE A 135 8.01 -9.72 -0.96
N ARG A 136 8.49 -8.55 -0.50
CA ARG A 136 9.91 -8.19 -0.59
C ARG A 136 10.82 -9.11 0.22
N LYS A 137 10.39 -9.56 1.41
CA LYS A 137 11.18 -10.46 2.28
C LYS A 137 11.12 -11.93 1.86
N ASN A 138 10.05 -12.36 1.21
CA ASN A 138 9.83 -13.73 0.72
C ASN A 138 9.39 -13.70 -0.75
N PRO A 139 10.31 -13.49 -1.69
CA PRO A 139 9.99 -13.49 -3.13
C PRO A 139 9.44 -14.86 -3.63
N VAL A 140 9.52 -15.90 -2.81
CA VAL A 140 9.02 -17.24 -3.13
C VAL A 140 7.47 -17.34 -3.19
N MET A 141 6.72 -16.36 -2.65
CA MET A 141 5.24 -16.37 -2.74
C MET A 141 4.68 -15.71 -4.01
N PHE A 142 5.47 -14.90 -4.69
CA PHE A 142 5.24 -14.50 -6.07
C PHE A 142 6.46 -14.96 -6.86
N ASP A 143 6.34 -16.11 -7.48
CA ASP A 143 7.31 -16.57 -8.47
C ASP A 143 7.18 -15.67 -9.73
N ILE A 144 7.60 -14.41 -9.58
CA ILE A 144 7.84 -13.51 -10.72
C ILE A 144 8.92 -14.11 -11.60
N SER A 145 9.80 -14.95 -11.03
CA SER A 145 10.86 -15.65 -11.78
C SER A 145 10.33 -16.77 -12.68
N ALA A 146 9.13 -17.31 -12.43
CA ALA A 146 8.51 -18.25 -13.36
C ALA A 146 8.11 -17.60 -14.70
N HIS A 147 8.06 -16.25 -14.78
CA HIS A 147 7.72 -15.49 -15.99
C HIS A 147 8.83 -14.54 -16.43
N ASN A 148 9.88 -14.33 -15.62
CA ASN A 148 11.04 -13.51 -15.99
C ASN A 148 12.14 -14.40 -16.58
N GLU A 149 12.01 -14.77 -17.84
CA GLU A 149 13.19 -15.06 -18.65
C GLU A 149 14.05 -13.78 -18.68
N PRO A 150 15.38 -13.87 -18.51
CA PRO A 150 16.26 -12.71 -18.57
C PRO A 150 16.05 -11.95 -19.89
N GLY A 151 15.50 -10.74 -19.82
CA GLY A 151 15.22 -9.88 -20.97
C GLY A 151 13.74 -9.78 -21.36
N LYS A 152 12.80 -10.37 -20.62
CA LYS A 152 11.35 -10.23 -20.88
C LYS A 152 10.78 -9.12 -19.98
N LEU A 153 10.26 -8.06 -20.60
CA LEU A 153 9.58 -6.98 -19.86
C LEU A 153 8.30 -7.51 -19.19
N PRO A 154 7.98 -7.07 -17.97
CA PRO A 154 6.71 -7.38 -17.30
C PRO A 154 5.52 -6.95 -18.16
N THR A 155 4.44 -7.73 -18.13
CA THR A 155 3.23 -7.44 -18.92
C THR A 155 2.22 -6.67 -18.08
N LEU A 156 1.89 -5.47 -18.53
CA LEU A 156 0.91 -4.59 -17.94
C LEU A 156 -0.39 -4.65 -18.76
N LEU A 157 -1.53 -4.83 -18.10
CA LEU A 157 -2.84 -4.70 -18.72
C LEU A 157 -3.43 -3.33 -18.37
N VAL A 158 -3.62 -2.49 -19.38
CA VAL A 158 -4.33 -1.21 -19.26
C VAL A 158 -5.77 -1.41 -19.64
N VAL A 159 -6.70 -1.03 -18.77
CA VAL A 159 -8.15 -1.17 -18.96
C VAL A 159 -8.79 0.19 -18.82
N ASP A 160 -9.23 0.74 -19.94
CA ASP A 160 -9.88 2.06 -20.04
C ASP A 160 -10.73 2.08 -21.32
N ASP A 161 -11.88 2.72 -21.31
CA ASP A 161 -12.74 2.85 -22.49
C ASP A 161 -12.45 4.11 -23.32
N VAL A 162 -11.61 5.03 -22.81
CA VAL A 162 -11.20 6.27 -23.47
C VAL A 162 -9.84 6.07 -24.15
N PRO A 163 -9.78 6.13 -25.51
CA PRO A 163 -8.55 5.91 -26.25
C PRO A 163 -7.42 6.88 -25.90
N ASP A 164 -7.73 8.12 -25.55
CA ASP A 164 -6.73 9.14 -25.22
C ASP A 164 -5.99 8.80 -23.91
N ASN A 165 -6.71 8.33 -22.88
CA ASN A 165 -6.12 7.86 -21.62
C ASN A 165 -5.18 6.66 -21.87
N ILE A 166 -5.64 5.71 -22.70
CA ILE A 166 -4.81 4.56 -23.10
C ILE A 166 -3.52 5.03 -23.77
N HIS A 167 -3.61 6.02 -24.66
CA HIS A 167 -2.46 6.53 -25.41
C HIS A 167 -1.44 7.19 -24.47
N GLU A 168 -1.89 7.99 -23.52
CA GLU A 168 -1.02 8.62 -22.52
C GLU A 168 -0.26 7.58 -21.68
N LEU A 169 -0.97 6.54 -21.23
CA LEU A 169 -0.35 5.45 -20.45
C LEU A 169 0.63 4.62 -21.30
N LEU A 170 0.32 4.39 -22.58
CA LEU A 170 1.22 3.73 -23.52
C LEU A 170 2.50 4.53 -23.71
N GLU A 171 2.41 5.85 -23.95
CA GLU A 171 3.59 6.72 -24.13
C GLU A 171 4.45 6.74 -22.84
N ALA A 172 3.83 6.76 -21.67
CA ALA A 172 4.55 6.85 -20.40
C ALA A 172 5.25 5.53 -20.00
N LEU A 173 4.71 4.36 -20.40
CA LEU A 173 5.10 3.08 -19.79
C LEU A 173 5.69 2.07 -20.80
N SER A 174 5.62 2.30 -22.11
CA SER A 174 6.06 1.33 -23.14
C SER A 174 7.56 1.03 -23.15
N ASP A 175 8.39 1.89 -22.59
CA ASP A 175 9.83 1.68 -22.50
C ASP A 175 10.21 0.66 -21.40
N GLU A 176 9.35 0.50 -20.39
CA GLU A 176 9.65 -0.34 -19.21
C GLU A 176 8.77 -1.60 -19.15
N TYR A 177 7.62 -1.61 -19.83
CA TYR A 177 6.62 -2.68 -19.74
C TYR A 177 6.14 -3.13 -21.11
N ARG A 178 5.78 -4.42 -21.20
CA ARG A 178 4.97 -4.92 -22.31
C ARG A 178 3.51 -4.60 -22.01
N ILE A 179 2.87 -3.73 -22.80
CA ILE A 179 1.50 -3.31 -22.54
C ILE A 179 0.52 -4.10 -23.41
N THR A 180 -0.54 -4.59 -22.77
CA THR A 180 -1.76 -5.08 -23.41
C THR A 180 -2.93 -4.18 -23.03
N VAL A 181 -3.92 -4.06 -23.91
CA VAL A 181 -5.03 -3.12 -23.71
C VAL A 181 -6.36 -3.84 -23.76
N ALA A 182 -7.26 -3.47 -22.84
CA ALA A 182 -8.66 -3.86 -22.88
C ALA A 182 -9.54 -2.62 -22.78
N CYS A 183 -10.47 -2.44 -23.69
CA CYS A 183 -11.35 -1.25 -23.73
C CYS A 183 -12.68 -1.46 -22.95
N ASN A 184 -12.78 -2.47 -22.12
CA ASN A 184 -13.93 -2.73 -21.23
C ASN A 184 -13.66 -3.89 -20.29
N GLY A 185 -14.50 -4.04 -19.25
CA GLY A 185 -14.39 -5.09 -18.24
C GLY A 185 -14.38 -6.53 -18.79
N PRO A 186 -15.30 -6.94 -19.67
CA PRO A 186 -15.31 -8.28 -20.25
C PRO A 186 -13.98 -8.66 -20.93
N LYS A 187 -13.40 -7.77 -21.75
CA LYS A 187 -12.09 -8.00 -22.39
C LYS A 187 -10.94 -8.07 -21.38
N ALA A 188 -11.02 -7.30 -20.28
CA ALA A 188 -10.04 -7.40 -19.21
C ALA A 188 -10.07 -8.77 -18.54
N ILE A 189 -11.26 -9.32 -18.27
CA ILE A 189 -11.42 -10.66 -17.71
C ILE A 189 -10.88 -11.72 -18.68
N ASP A 190 -11.16 -11.62 -19.99
CA ASP A 190 -10.64 -12.53 -21.01
C ASP A 190 -9.09 -12.48 -21.06
N ALA A 191 -8.50 -11.28 -20.98
CA ALA A 191 -7.04 -11.11 -20.95
C ALA A 191 -6.40 -11.77 -19.73
N VAL A 192 -7.00 -11.67 -18.55
CA VAL A 192 -6.55 -12.33 -17.32
C VAL A 192 -6.61 -13.86 -17.40
N GLN A 193 -7.58 -14.39 -18.12
CA GLN A 193 -7.78 -15.84 -18.31
C GLN A 193 -7.02 -16.39 -19.51
N SER A 194 -6.26 -15.57 -20.23
CA SER A 194 -5.46 -16.00 -21.38
C SER A 194 -4.28 -16.90 -20.98
N SER A 195 -3.62 -17.48 -21.95
CA SER A 195 -2.40 -18.29 -21.72
C SER A 195 -1.20 -17.48 -21.22
N THR A 196 -1.25 -16.16 -21.35
CA THR A 196 -0.23 -15.21 -20.90
C THR A 196 -0.89 -14.09 -20.08
N PRO A 197 -1.29 -14.37 -18.82
CA PRO A 197 -1.93 -13.37 -17.99
C PRO A 197 -0.97 -12.20 -17.70
N PRO A 198 -1.49 -10.98 -17.44
CA PRO A 198 -0.68 -9.84 -17.09
C PRO A 198 -0.07 -9.98 -15.68
N ASP A 199 1.04 -9.29 -15.45
CA ASP A 199 1.71 -9.21 -14.14
C ASP A 199 1.07 -8.14 -13.24
N LEU A 200 0.45 -7.11 -13.84
CA LEU A 200 -0.26 -6.01 -13.15
C LEU A 200 -1.36 -5.46 -14.04
N ILE A 201 -2.44 -4.96 -13.42
CA ILE A 201 -3.58 -4.35 -14.12
C ILE A 201 -3.72 -2.89 -13.67
N LEU A 202 -3.72 -1.97 -14.62
CA LEU A 202 -4.21 -0.59 -14.45
C LEU A 202 -5.65 -0.55 -14.93
N LEU A 203 -6.59 -0.14 -14.09
CA LEU A 203 -8.02 -0.28 -14.33
C LEU A 203 -8.75 1.03 -14.07
N ASP A 204 -9.36 1.59 -15.11
CA ASP A 204 -10.27 2.71 -14.91
C ASP A 204 -11.57 2.25 -14.23
N ILE A 205 -12.14 3.14 -13.40
CA ILE A 205 -13.39 2.90 -12.68
C ILE A 205 -14.60 3.25 -13.56
N MET A 206 -14.49 4.33 -14.32
CA MET A 206 -15.65 4.96 -14.99
C MET A 206 -15.88 4.40 -16.40
N MET A 207 -16.07 3.11 -16.52
CA MET A 207 -16.35 2.47 -17.81
C MET A 207 -17.84 2.19 -18.02
N PRO A 208 -18.37 2.31 -19.25
CA PRO A 208 -19.77 1.99 -19.56
C PRO A 208 -20.04 0.48 -19.48
N GLY A 209 -21.22 0.15 -18.95
CA GLY A 209 -21.67 -1.24 -18.80
C GLY A 209 -21.13 -1.89 -17.54
N MET A 210 -19.98 -2.54 -17.61
CA MET A 210 -19.28 -3.10 -16.45
C MET A 210 -18.24 -2.10 -15.96
N ASP A 211 -18.48 -1.50 -14.80
CA ASP A 211 -17.56 -0.56 -14.20
C ASP A 211 -16.26 -1.23 -13.70
N GLY A 212 -15.27 -0.41 -13.31
CA GLY A 212 -14.01 -0.92 -12.82
C GLY A 212 -14.13 -1.71 -11.53
N TYR A 213 -15.05 -1.37 -10.65
CA TYR A 213 -15.26 -2.11 -9.40
C TYR A 213 -15.80 -3.52 -9.66
N GLU A 214 -16.82 -3.64 -10.49
CA GLU A 214 -17.37 -4.94 -10.91
C GLU A 214 -16.31 -5.76 -11.65
N THR A 215 -15.52 -5.10 -12.51
CA THR A 215 -14.41 -5.74 -13.24
C THR A 215 -13.38 -6.29 -12.28
N CYS A 216 -12.93 -5.49 -11.30
CA CYS A 216 -11.97 -5.92 -10.27
C CYS A 216 -12.52 -7.11 -9.48
N GLN A 217 -13.75 -7.03 -9.00
CA GLN A 217 -14.39 -8.11 -8.24
C GLN A 217 -14.43 -9.43 -9.04
N ARG A 218 -14.80 -9.37 -10.32
CA ARG A 218 -14.84 -10.55 -11.19
C ARG A 218 -13.45 -11.10 -11.48
N ILE A 219 -12.47 -10.25 -11.72
CA ILE A 219 -11.07 -10.65 -11.86
C ILE A 219 -10.58 -11.36 -10.60
N LYS A 220 -10.78 -10.77 -9.43
CA LYS A 220 -10.35 -11.32 -8.13
C LYS A 220 -11.08 -12.62 -7.75
N ALA A 221 -12.24 -12.88 -8.29
CA ALA A 221 -12.95 -14.14 -8.12
C ALA A 221 -12.34 -15.29 -8.95
N THR A 222 -11.48 -15.01 -9.94
CA THR A 222 -10.80 -16.05 -10.72
C THR A 222 -9.53 -16.55 -10.04
N HIS A 223 -9.14 -17.80 -10.28
CA HIS A 223 -7.92 -18.40 -9.69
C HIS A 223 -6.65 -17.61 -10.09
N THR A 224 -6.55 -17.20 -11.35
CA THR A 224 -5.41 -16.45 -11.90
C THR A 224 -5.46 -15.00 -11.42
N GLY A 225 -6.58 -14.32 -11.60
CA GLY A 225 -6.74 -12.89 -11.31
C GLY A 225 -6.67 -12.53 -9.83
N ASN A 226 -6.98 -13.47 -8.92
CA ASN A 226 -6.85 -13.22 -7.48
C ASN A 226 -5.41 -12.85 -7.09
N ARG A 227 -4.42 -13.33 -7.82
CA ARG A 227 -3.00 -13.09 -7.55
C ARG A 227 -2.45 -11.85 -8.25
N ILE A 228 -3.12 -11.37 -9.30
CA ILE A 228 -2.65 -10.23 -10.09
C ILE A 228 -2.99 -8.94 -9.35
N PRO A 229 -2.03 -8.06 -9.04
CA PRO A 229 -2.31 -6.77 -8.44
C PRO A 229 -3.13 -5.90 -9.41
N VAL A 230 -4.13 -5.19 -8.87
CA VAL A 230 -4.97 -4.24 -9.60
C VAL A 230 -4.78 -2.86 -8.98
N ILE A 231 -4.42 -1.88 -9.80
CA ILE A 231 -4.34 -0.48 -9.42
C ILE A 231 -5.43 0.26 -10.17
N PHE A 232 -6.29 0.97 -9.45
CA PHE A 232 -7.26 1.84 -10.09
C PHE A 232 -6.61 3.14 -10.56
N VAL A 233 -6.88 3.53 -11.80
CA VAL A 233 -6.48 4.82 -12.39
C VAL A 233 -7.75 5.61 -12.62
N THR A 234 -7.99 6.70 -11.88
CA THR A 234 -9.26 7.40 -11.96
C THR A 234 -9.18 8.84 -11.45
N VAL A 235 -9.98 9.70 -12.01
CA VAL A 235 -10.16 11.08 -11.55
C VAL A 235 -11.03 11.21 -10.30
N ILE A 236 -11.54 10.09 -9.75
CA ILE A 236 -12.40 10.08 -8.57
C ILE A 236 -11.55 10.25 -7.31
N ASN A 237 -11.78 11.33 -6.58
CA ASN A 237 -11.06 11.68 -5.35
C ASN A 237 -11.86 11.43 -4.06
N GLU A 238 -13.06 10.84 -4.14
CA GLU A 238 -13.86 10.59 -2.95
C GLU A 238 -13.31 9.43 -2.11
N THR A 239 -13.17 9.66 -0.81
CA THR A 239 -12.63 8.64 0.12
C THR A 239 -13.47 7.35 0.14
N ALA A 240 -14.79 7.46 -0.05
CA ALA A 240 -15.69 6.31 -0.10
C ALA A 240 -15.38 5.37 -1.26
N ASP A 241 -15.01 5.91 -2.42
CA ASP A 241 -14.68 5.14 -3.61
C ASP A 241 -13.34 4.42 -3.47
N LYS A 242 -12.35 5.07 -2.84
CA LYS A 242 -11.06 4.45 -2.52
C LYS A 242 -11.23 3.27 -1.55
N ILE A 243 -12.06 3.41 -0.52
CA ILE A 243 -12.37 2.32 0.42
C ILE A 243 -12.99 1.14 -0.31
N LYS A 244 -14.03 1.38 -1.12
CA LYS A 244 -14.73 0.34 -1.88
C LYS A 244 -13.77 -0.47 -2.76
N GLY A 245 -12.86 0.17 -3.48
CA GLY A 245 -11.93 -0.55 -4.35
C GLY A 245 -10.91 -1.38 -3.58
N LEU A 246 -10.41 -0.89 -2.45
CA LEU A 246 -9.50 -1.66 -1.58
C LEU A 246 -10.19 -2.86 -0.93
N GLU A 247 -11.46 -2.75 -0.54
CA GLU A 247 -12.27 -3.86 -0.04
C GLU A 247 -12.49 -4.95 -1.11
N LEU A 248 -12.55 -4.57 -2.38
CA LEU A 248 -12.64 -5.49 -3.51
C LEU A 248 -11.29 -6.16 -3.87
N GLY A 249 -10.22 -5.84 -3.15
CA GLY A 249 -8.90 -6.45 -3.32
C GLY A 249 -7.99 -5.71 -4.29
N ALA A 250 -8.25 -4.45 -4.61
CA ALA A 250 -7.28 -3.62 -5.32
C ALA A 250 -6.03 -3.38 -4.45
N ALA A 251 -4.89 -3.27 -5.12
CA ALA A 251 -3.61 -3.01 -4.45
C ALA A 251 -3.44 -1.52 -4.14
N ASP A 252 -3.87 -0.62 -5.04
CA ASP A 252 -3.71 0.83 -4.88
C ASP A 252 -4.61 1.65 -5.83
N PHE A 253 -4.50 3.00 -5.74
CA PHE A 253 -5.15 4.00 -6.57
C PHE A 253 -4.14 5.03 -7.08
N ILE A 254 -4.30 5.45 -8.33
CA ILE A 254 -3.64 6.60 -8.95
C ILE A 254 -4.73 7.59 -9.36
N THR A 255 -4.60 8.87 -8.97
CA THR A 255 -5.54 9.96 -9.28
C THR A 255 -4.83 11.11 -9.96
#